data_f2ec0500d17463bc49897472516ad4f9
#
_entry.id   f2ec0500d17463bc49897472516ad4f9
#
_cell.length_a   1.000
_cell.length_b   1.000
_cell.length_c   1.000
_cell.angle_alpha   90.00
_cell.angle_beta   90.00
_cell.angle_gamma   90.00
#
_symmetry.space_group_name_H-M   'P 1'
#
loop_
_entity.id
_entity.type
_entity.pdbx_description
1 polymer ?
#
loop_
_entity_poly.entity_id
_entity_poly.type
_entity_poly.pdbx_seq_one_letter_code
_entity_poly.pdbx_strand_id
1 'polypeptide(L)'
;MTPCDGRSPPLGRTTSPFRTRRSSPGSTSETLSADDDRLRFTVTSVTPTFLEATALRRGPLRPRKGLNVVEHPVRLLSLPAHDRAHLDALSGFAGLSFAFSFMLDGSEARWVREVAPGAAVIGKIERAEAVASLADIDARVDATWICRGDLGAQLGMPGLARFVGGLAPRAFGQPMLMAGQVLEHLTSHPEPTRSEVCHLHDLLARGFAGVVLSDETAIGRDPVGAVSAARSLLDSLGG
;
A
#
# COMPACT_ATOMS: atom_id res chain seq x y z
N MET A 1 17.12 -12.36 -46.41
CA MET A 1 17.27 -11.41 -45.30
C MET A 1 16.14 -10.40 -45.39
N THR A 2 15.08 -10.61 -44.65
CA THR A 2 13.89 -9.73 -44.57
C THR A 2 13.87 -9.10 -43.17
N PRO A 3 13.67 -7.78 -42.99
CA PRO A 3 13.66 -7.16 -41.68
C PRO A 3 12.35 -7.48 -40.95
N CYS A 4 12.45 -7.89 -39.69
CA CYS A 4 11.33 -8.08 -38.79
C CYS A 4 10.76 -6.72 -38.38
N ASP A 5 9.52 -6.46 -38.77
CA ASP A 5 8.73 -5.31 -38.42
C ASP A 5 8.17 -5.53 -36.98
N GLY A 6 8.83 -4.92 -35.99
CA GLY A 6 8.52 -5.03 -34.57
C GLY A 6 7.36 -4.12 -34.15
N ARG A 7 6.13 -4.42 -34.57
CA ARG A 7 4.94 -3.76 -34.00
C ARG A 7 4.38 -4.58 -32.85
N SER A 8 4.54 -4.07 -31.64
CA SER A 8 3.83 -4.59 -30.47
C SER A 8 2.32 -4.39 -30.63
N PRO A 9 1.48 -5.35 -30.21
CA PRO A 9 0.02 -5.21 -30.27
C PRO A 9 -0.46 -4.10 -29.32
N PRO A 10 -1.58 -3.43 -29.65
CA PRO A 10 -2.13 -2.36 -28.83
C PRO A 10 -2.58 -2.90 -27.46
N LEU A 11 -2.12 -2.24 -26.39
CA LEU A 11 -2.53 -2.51 -25.03
C LEU A 11 -4.04 -2.40 -24.88
N GLY A 12 -4.65 -3.45 -24.32
CA GLY A 12 -6.07 -3.55 -24.07
C GLY A 12 -6.57 -2.37 -23.22
N ARG A 13 -7.72 -1.81 -23.62
CA ARG A 13 -8.42 -0.74 -22.90
C ARG A 13 -8.84 -1.25 -21.51
N THR A 14 -8.16 -0.78 -20.47
CA THR A 14 -8.71 -0.79 -19.13
C THR A 14 -9.50 0.51 -18.96
N THR A 15 -10.82 0.41 -18.83
CA THR A 15 -11.67 1.52 -18.43
C THR A 15 -11.48 1.74 -16.93
N SER A 16 -10.54 2.59 -16.56
CA SER A 16 -10.42 3.10 -15.21
C SER A 16 -11.43 4.22 -15.00
N PRO A 17 -12.21 4.23 -13.90
CA PRO A 17 -13.11 5.33 -13.60
C PRO A 17 -12.36 6.50 -12.97
N PHE A 18 -11.46 7.14 -13.71
CA PHE A 18 -10.96 8.45 -13.32
C PHE A 18 -12.09 9.48 -13.57
N ARG A 19 -12.89 9.71 -12.55
CA ARG A 19 -13.80 10.85 -12.52
C ARG A 19 -13.00 12.05 -12.03
N THR A 20 -12.36 12.77 -12.95
CA THR A 20 -11.81 14.09 -12.65
C THR A 20 -12.97 15.02 -12.28
N ARG A 21 -12.96 15.58 -11.06
CA ARG A 21 -13.72 16.81 -10.80
C ARG A 21 -13.16 17.84 -11.77
N ARG A 22 -14.03 18.47 -12.57
CA ARG A 22 -13.66 19.63 -13.36
C ARG A 22 -13.12 20.69 -12.40
N SER A 23 -11.82 20.84 -12.31
CA SER A 23 -11.20 22.00 -11.75
C SER A 23 -11.33 23.13 -12.78
N SER A 24 -11.81 24.28 -12.34
CA SER A 24 -11.76 25.53 -13.06
C SER A 24 -10.32 25.82 -13.49
N PRO A 25 -10.07 26.60 -14.57
CA PRO A 25 -8.73 26.83 -15.08
C PRO A 25 -7.93 27.76 -14.15
N GLY A 26 -7.24 27.13 -13.22
CA GLY A 26 -6.30 27.70 -12.29
C GLY A 26 -5.37 26.56 -11.90
N SER A 27 -4.24 26.40 -12.59
CA SER A 27 -3.40 25.22 -12.60
C SER A 27 -2.78 24.92 -11.24
N THR A 28 -3.31 23.96 -10.52
CA THR A 28 -2.50 23.09 -9.68
C THR A 28 -2.13 21.88 -10.53
N SER A 29 -0.87 21.76 -10.93
CA SER A 29 -0.38 20.59 -11.64
C SER A 29 -0.42 19.40 -10.68
N GLU A 30 -1.29 18.42 -10.96
CA GLU A 30 -1.39 17.20 -10.15
C GLU A 30 -0.12 16.37 -10.31
N THR A 31 0.30 15.74 -9.21
CA THR A 31 1.44 14.84 -9.18
C THR A 31 0.95 13.40 -9.16
N LEU A 32 1.46 12.59 -10.07
CA LEU A 32 1.28 11.14 -10.04
C LEU A 32 2.50 10.48 -9.41
N SER A 33 2.25 9.53 -8.53
CA SER A 33 3.23 8.62 -7.97
C SER A 33 3.01 7.21 -8.52
N ALA A 34 4.07 6.50 -8.86
CA ALA A 34 4.03 5.12 -9.30
C ALA A 34 5.16 4.30 -8.68
N ASP A 35 4.94 2.98 -8.55
CA ASP A 35 5.92 2.01 -8.05
C ASP A 35 6.46 2.40 -6.66
N ASP A 36 5.57 2.55 -5.67
CA ASP A 36 5.88 2.94 -4.28
C ASP A 36 6.69 4.25 -4.19
N ASP A 37 6.26 5.24 -4.95
CA ASP A 37 6.90 6.56 -5.07
C ASP A 37 8.32 6.54 -5.69
N ARG A 38 8.72 5.46 -6.30
CA ARG A 38 10.00 5.39 -7.04
C ARG A 38 9.97 6.28 -8.28
N LEU A 39 8.79 6.46 -8.88
CA LEU A 39 8.55 7.34 -10.04
C LEU A 39 7.55 8.42 -9.68
N ARG A 40 7.82 9.65 -10.14
CA ARG A 40 6.88 10.79 -10.03
C ARG A 40 6.74 11.48 -11.37
N PHE A 41 5.52 11.98 -11.63
CA PHE A 41 5.18 12.67 -12.85
C PHE A 41 4.34 13.89 -12.53
N THR A 42 4.55 14.99 -13.24
CA THR A 42 3.63 16.13 -13.23
C THR A 42 2.67 16.00 -14.40
N VAL A 43 1.38 16.02 -14.13
CA VAL A 43 0.33 15.98 -15.16
C VAL A 43 0.36 17.28 -15.94
N THR A 44 0.44 17.17 -17.28
CA THR A 44 0.45 18.31 -18.19
C THR A 44 -0.83 18.46 -18.98
N SER A 45 -1.53 17.36 -19.24
CA SER A 45 -2.79 17.34 -19.98
C SER A 45 -3.66 16.15 -19.58
N VAL A 46 -4.96 16.34 -19.52
CA VAL A 46 -5.95 15.28 -19.27
C VAL A 46 -7.06 15.38 -20.29
N THR A 47 -7.32 14.25 -20.95
CA THR A 47 -8.44 14.07 -21.87
C THR A 47 -9.35 12.94 -21.39
N PRO A 48 -10.54 12.71 -21.97
CA PRO A 48 -11.37 11.58 -21.59
C PRO A 48 -10.75 10.19 -21.80
N THR A 49 -9.72 10.10 -22.64
CA THR A 49 -9.13 8.81 -23.08
C THR A 49 -7.66 8.63 -22.76
N PHE A 50 -6.93 9.71 -22.46
CA PHE A 50 -5.51 9.65 -22.09
C PHE A 50 -5.11 10.82 -21.19
N LEU A 51 -3.98 10.64 -20.56
CA LEU A 51 -3.31 11.63 -19.73
C LEU A 51 -1.87 11.78 -20.23
N GLU A 52 -1.39 13.02 -20.29
CA GLU A 52 0.03 13.32 -20.54
C GLU A 52 0.68 13.82 -19.26
N ALA A 53 1.89 13.36 -19.01
CA ALA A 53 2.63 13.77 -17.82
C ALA A 53 4.13 13.80 -18.08
N THR A 54 4.83 14.70 -17.42
CA THR A 54 6.29 14.81 -17.47
C THR A 54 6.91 14.08 -16.30
N ALA A 55 7.85 13.17 -16.57
CA ALA A 55 8.57 12.44 -15.53
C ALA A 55 9.50 13.38 -14.73
N LEU A 56 9.36 13.38 -13.40
CA LEU A 56 10.20 14.14 -12.47
C LEU A 56 11.42 13.34 -12.00
N ARG A 57 11.35 12.01 -12.09
CA ARG A 57 12.43 11.10 -11.73
C ARG A 57 12.68 10.11 -12.86
N ARG A 58 13.93 9.77 -13.07
CA ARG A 58 14.32 8.70 -14.01
C ARG A 58 14.12 7.34 -13.36
N GLY A 59 13.65 6.37 -14.15
CA GLY A 59 13.50 4.99 -13.69
C GLY A 59 12.74 4.14 -14.71
N PRO A 60 12.75 2.82 -14.57
CA PRO A 60 12.00 1.91 -15.43
C PRO A 60 10.52 1.93 -15.05
N LEU A 61 9.65 2.33 -15.96
CA LEU A 61 8.21 2.17 -15.81
C LEU A 61 7.82 0.76 -16.26
N ARG A 62 7.40 -0.07 -15.31
CA ARG A 62 6.99 -1.45 -15.58
C ARG A 62 5.47 -1.56 -15.67
N PRO A 63 4.93 -2.53 -16.43
CA PRO A 63 3.49 -2.76 -16.50
C PRO A 63 2.92 -3.21 -15.15
N ARG A 64 1.63 -2.96 -14.94
CA ARG A 64 0.85 -3.36 -13.76
C ARG A 64 1.32 -2.77 -12.43
N LYS A 65 1.97 -1.59 -12.47
CA LYS A 65 2.29 -0.82 -11.27
C LYS A 65 1.12 0.08 -10.88
N GLY A 66 0.89 0.23 -9.58
CA GLY A 66 -0.08 1.17 -9.05
C GLY A 66 0.27 2.61 -9.46
N LEU A 67 -0.74 3.40 -9.76
CA LEU A 67 -0.63 4.80 -10.08
C LEU A 67 -1.54 5.59 -9.14
N ASN A 68 -0.97 6.49 -8.35
CA ASN A 68 -1.69 7.27 -7.36
C ASN A 68 -1.60 8.77 -7.67
N VAL A 69 -2.69 9.49 -7.44
CA VAL A 69 -2.67 10.96 -7.40
C VAL A 69 -2.28 11.37 -5.99
N VAL A 70 -1.17 12.11 -5.86
CA VAL A 70 -0.57 12.42 -4.55
C VAL A 70 -1.47 13.37 -3.75
N GLU A 71 -2.01 14.39 -4.39
CA GLU A 71 -2.76 15.47 -3.74
C GLU A 71 -4.17 15.03 -3.30
N HIS A 72 -4.76 14.06 -4.01
CA HIS A 72 -6.12 13.57 -3.71
C HIS A 72 -6.29 12.11 -4.15
N PRO A 73 -5.92 11.15 -3.31
CA PRO A 73 -6.12 9.75 -3.62
C PRO A 73 -7.58 9.44 -3.97
N VAL A 74 -7.76 8.46 -4.85
CA VAL A 74 -9.11 8.03 -5.27
C VAL A 74 -9.90 7.59 -4.03
N ARG A 75 -11.11 8.15 -3.86
CA ARG A 75 -12.06 7.73 -2.83
C ARG A 75 -13.03 6.74 -3.42
N LEU A 76 -13.11 5.57 -2.82
CA LEU A 76 -14.17 4.62 -3.10
C LEU A 76 -15.44 5.04 -2.38
N LEU A 77 -16.59 4.93 -3.05
CA LEU A 77 -17.91 5.19 -2.46
C LEU A 77 -18.62 3.88 -2.10
N SER A 78 -18.14 2.77 -2.61
CA SER A 78 -18.62 1.41 -2.36
C SER A 78 -17.53 0.41 -2.75
N LEU A 79 -17.69 -0.84 -2.35
CA LEU A 79 -16.84 -1.92 -2.82
C LEU A 79 -16.99 -2.08 -4.34
N PRO A 80 -15.87 -2.03 -5.11
CA PRO A 80 -15.91 -2.25 -6.55
C PRO A 80 -16.51 -3.62 -6.89
N ALA A 81 -17.24 -3.72 -7.99
CA ALA A 81 -17.91 -4.96 -8.38
C ALA A 81 -16.92 -6.15 -8.55
N HIS A 82 -15.72 -5.87 -9.03
CA HIS A 82 -14.65 -6.85 -9.16
C HIS A 82 -14.21 -7.39 -7.79
N ASP A 83 -13.97 -6.51 -6.81
CA ASP A 83 -13.56 -6.89 -5.47
C ASP A 83 -14.69 -7.62 -4.73
N ARG A 84 -15.94 -7.17 -4.92
CA ARG A 84 -17.13 -7.87 -4.41
C ARG A 84 -17.19 -9.31 -4.91
N ALA A 85 -16.97 -9.55 -6.21
CA ALA A 85 -17.00 -10.89 -6.78
C ALA A 85 -15.92 -11.80 -6.18
N HIS A 86 -14.73 -11.28 -5.90
CA HIS A 86 -13.69 -12.03 -5.22
C HIS A 86 -14.04 -12.34 -3.76
N LEU A 87 -14.59 -11.37 -3.03
CA LEU A 87 -15.08 -11.60 -1.67
C LEU A 87 -16.18 -12.66 -1.63
N ASP A 88 -17.16 -12.59 -2.54
CA ASP A 88 -18.24 -13.57 -2.66
C ASP A 88 -17.67 -14.99 -2.86
N ALA A 89 -16.69 -15.14 -3.78
CA ALA A 89 -16.06 -16.44 -4.07
C ALA A 89 -15.27 -16.99 -2.87
N LEU A 90 -14.78 -16.14 -1.99
CA LEU A 90 -13.96 -16.51 -0.84
C LEU A 90 -14.74 -16.56 0.48
N SER A 91 -15.96 -16.02 0.54
CA SER A 91 -16.76 -15.87 1.76
C SER A 91 -17.10 -17.20 2.46
N GLY A 92 -17.10 -18.32 1.71
CA GLY A 92 -17.35 -19.66 2.24
C GLY A 92 -16.15 -20.30 2.95
N PHE A 93 -14.96 -19.70 2.89
CA PHE A 93 -13.76 -20.24 3.53
C PHE A 93 -13.61 -19.67 4.94
N ALA A 94 -13.50 -20.56 5.93
CA ALA A 94 -13.28 -20.16 7.32
C ALA A 94 -11.84 -19.66 7.55
N GLY A 95 -11.68 -18.74 8.49
CA GLY A 95 -10.36 -18.26 8.92
C GLY A 95 -9.66 -17.28 7.97
N LEU A 96 -10.36 -16.76 6.97
CA LEU A 96 -9.81 -15.72 6.10
C LEU A 96 -9.85 -14.34 6.75
N SER A 97 -8.84 -13.55 6.44
CA SER A 97 -8.79 -12.12 6.72
C SER A 97 -8.64 -11.35 5.41
N PHE A 98 -9.28 -10.19 5.33
CA PHE A 98 -9.20 -9.32 4.15
C PHE A 98 -8.52 -8.01 4.49
N ALA A 99 -7.44 -7.68 3.78
CA ALA A 99 -6.75 -6.40 3.91
C ALA A 99 -7.36 -5.39 2.92
N PHE A 100 -7.95 -4.32 3.46
CA PHE A 100 -8.55 -3.25 2.66
C PHE A 100 -7.52 -2.15 2.38
N SER A 101 -7.14 -2.02 1.10
CA SER A 101 -6.18 -1.02 0.65
C SER A 101 -6.79 0.38 0.60
N PHE A 102 -5.98 1.39 0.90
CA PHE A 102 -6.38 2.81 0.87
C PHE A 102 -7.60 3.12 1.73
N MET A 103 -7.76 2.45 2.88
CA MET A 103 -8.83 2.73 3.83
C MET A 103 -8.84 4.22 4.21
N LEU A 104 -10.01 4.85 4.25
CA LEU A 104 -10.16 6.27 4.51
C LEU A 104 -10.43 6.56 5.98
N ASP A 105 -11.49 5.96 6.54
CA ASP A 105 -11.97 6.24 7.90
C ASP A 105 -12.50 5.01 8.64
N GLY A 106 -12.32 3.82 8.08
CA GLY A 106 -12.76 2.55 8.63
C GLY A 106 -14.20 2.19 8.31
N SER A 107 -15.01 3.09 7.74
CA SER A 107 -16.38 2.78 7.34
C SER A 107 -16.43 1.71 6.23
N GLU A 108 -15.34 1.56 5.49
CA GLU A 108 -15.18 0.56 4.44
C GLU A 108 -15.17 -0.87 4.97
N ALA A 109 -14.82 -1.08 6.23
CA ALA A 109 -14.82 -2.40 6.86
C ALA A 109 -16.22 -3.07 6.80
N ARG A 110 -17.30 -2.25 6.85
CA ARG A 110 -18.65 -2.76 6.70
C ARG A 110 -18.91 -3.39 5.32
N TRP A 111 -18.31 -2.85 4.25
CA TRP A 111 -18.52 -3.40 2.90
C TRP A 111 -17.95 -4.82 2.76
N VAL A 112 -16.84 -5.10 3.46
CA VAL A 112 -16.27 -6.45 3.53
C VAL A 112 -17.19 -7.35 4.36
N ARG A 113 -17.62 -6.88 5.54
CA ARG A 113 -18.46 -7.66 6.46
C ARG A 113 -19.87 -7.92 5.94
N GLU A 114 -20.40 -7.06 5.06
CA GLU A 114 -21.68 -7.30 4.37
C GLU A 114 -21.60 -8.52 3.43
N VAL A 115 -20.44 -8.82 2.86
CA VAL A 115 -20.22 -9.94 1.95
C VAL A 115 -19.68 -11.16 2.70
N ALA A 116 -18.76 -10.94 3.64
CA ALA A 116 -18.10 -11.98 4.43
C ALA A 116 -18.20 -11.69 5.95
N PRO A 117 -19.37 -11.94 6.59
CA PRO A 117 -19.67 -11.48 7.95
C PRO A 117 -18.73 -12.02 9.03
N GLY A 118 -18.12 -13.19 8.81
CA GLY A 118 -17.20 -13.82 9.77
C GLY A 118 -15.71 -13.52 9.53
N ALA A 119 -15.38 -12.74 8.51
CA ALA A 119 -14.01 -12.47 8.16
C ALA A 119 -13.43 -11.33 8.98
N ALA A 120 -12.16 -11.46 9.38
CA ALA A 120 -11.40 -10.36 9.95
C ALA A 120 -11.04 -9.33 8.85
N VAL A 121 -11.13 -8.05 9.19
CA VAL A 121 -10.82 -6.94 8.29
C VAL A 121 -9.57 -6.22 8.78
N ILE A 122 -8.58 -6.09 7.92
CA ILE A 122 -7.35 -5.38 8.19
C ILE A 122 -7.39 -4.04 7.44
N GLY A 123 -7.25 -2.95 8.17
CA GLY A 123 -7.18 -1.61 7.59
C GLY A 123 -5.75 -1.26 7.18
N LYS A 124 -5.53 -0.98 5.88
CA LYS A 124 -4.23 -0.51 5.40
C LYS A 124 -4.18 1.02 5.42
N ILE A 125 -3.25 1.57 6.20
CA ILE A 125 -3.02 3.00 6.35
C ILE A 125 -2.01 3.43 5.29
N GLU A 126 -2.52 3.92 4.17
CA GLU A 126 -1.77 4.21 2.94
C GLU A 126 -1.98 5.65 2.45
N ARG A 127 -2.82 6.42 3.16
CA ARG A 127 -3.19 7.78 2.75
C ARG A 127 -3.17 8.75 3.93
N ALA A 128 -2.90 10.02 3.64
CA ALA A 128 -2.78 11.06 4.67
C ALA A 128 -4.08 11.26 5.48
N GLU A 129 -5.24 11.11 4.83
CA GLU A 129 -6.54 11.22 5.52
C GLU A 129 -6.73 10.09 6.55
N ALA A 130 -6.26 8.88 6.26
CA ALA A 130 -6.32 7.76 7.20
C ALA A 130 -5.49 7.99 8.47
N VAL A 131 -4.42 8.78 8.37
CA VAL A 131 -3.63 9.18 9.55
C VAL A 131 -4.48 9.99 10.53
N ALA A 132 -5.27 10.92 10.02
CA ALA A 132 -6.18 11.73 10.85
C ALA A 132 -7.35 10.90 11.43
N SER A 133 -7.74 9.84 10.74
CA SER A 133 -8.86 8.95 11.12
C SER A 133 -8.39 7.65 11.79
N LEU A 134 -7.11 7.54 12.20
CA LEU A 134 -6.52 6.27 12.65
C LEU A 134 -7.28 5.65 13.83
N ALA A 135 -7.73 6.45 14.80
CA ALA A 135 -8.52 5.95 15.92
C ALA A 135 -9.91 5.42 15.49
N ASP A 136 -10.52 6.08 14.52
CA ASP A 136 -11.81 5.63 13.95
C ASP A 136 -11.66 4.35 13.15
N ILE A 137 -10.55 4.20 12.43
CA ILE A 137 -10.20 2.98 11.71
C ILE A 137 -9.97 1.85 12.71
N ASP A 138 -9.12 2.06 13.72
CA ASP A 138 -8.81 1.07 14.76
C ASP A 138 -10.07 0.51 15.42
N ALA A 139 -11.03 1.38 15.73
CA ALA A 139 -12.31 0.99 16.33
C ALA A 139 -13.20 0.12 15.41
N ARG A 140 -12.91 0.03 14.11
CA ARG A 140 -13.77 -0.64 13.12
C ARG A 140 -13.13 -1.82 12.42
N VAL A 141 -11.85 -2.04 12.59
CA VAL A 141 -11.10 -3.14 11.98
C VAL A 141 -10.58 -4.12 13.03
N ASP A 142 -10.01 -5.23 12.61
CA ASP A 142 -9.47 -6.27 13.50
C ASP A 142 -7.93 -6.18 13.60
N ALA A 143 -7.30 -5.44 12.70
CA ALA A 143 -5.88 -5.05 12.76
C ALA A 143 -5.62 -3.86 11.83
N THR A 144 -4.51 -3.15 12.04
CA THR A 144 -4.05 -2.07 11.16
C THR A 144 -2.65 -2.36 10.62
N TRP A 145 -2.43 -2.05 9.33
CA TRP A 145 -1.12 -2.07 8.70
C TRP A 145 -0.68 -0.65 8.34
N ILE A 146 0.43 -0.20 8.90
CA ILE A 146 1.06 1.08 8.52
C ILE A 146 1.91 0.86 7.29
N CYS A 147 1.39 1.22 6.12
CA CYS A 147 2.00 0.92 4.81
C CYS A 147 2.88 2.09 4.35
N ARG A 148 4.18 2.01 4.59
CA ARG A 148 5.13 3.12 4.41
C ARG A 148 5.33 3.57 2.97
N GLY A 149 5.10 2.71 1.98
CA GLY A 149 5.29 3.04 0.57
C GLY A 149 4.38 4.17 0.11
N ASP A 150 3.08 3.90 -0.05
CA ASP A 150 2.09 4.88 -0.51
C ASP A 150 1.90 6.03 0.49
N LEU A 151 1.91 5.73 1.79
CA LEU A 151 1.82 6.78 2.82
C LEU A 151 3.01 7.74 2.74
N GLY A 152 4.21 7.23 2.47
CA GLY A 152 5.42 8.04 2.26
C GLY A 152 5.33 8.94 1.04
N ALA A 153 4.66 8.48 -0.02
CA ALA A 153 4.41 9.29 -1.22
C ALA A 153 3.58 10.54 -0.90
N GLN A 154 2.61 10.43 0.02
CA GLN A 154 1.71 11.52 0.38
C GLN A 154 2.28 12.45 1.46
N LEU A 155 2.86 11.88 2.52
CA LEU A 155 3.41 12.67 3.63
C LEU A 155 4.79 13.25 3.35
N GLY A 156 5.48 12.74 2.32
CA GLY A 156 6.92 12.93 2.14
C GLY A 156 7.74 12.24 3.24
N MET A 157 9.03 11.99 2.99
CA MET A 157 9.89 11.24 3.92
C MET A 157 9.95 11.86 5.33
N PRO A 158 10.11 13.20 5.50
CA PRO A 158 10.08 13.79 6.84
C PRO A 158 8.72 13.68 7.54
N GLY A 159 7.62 13.76 6.80
CA GLY A 159 6.26 13.58 7.32
C GLY A 159 6.02 12.15 7.78
N LEU A 160 6.39 11.18 6.96
CA LEU A 160 6.33 9.75 7.29
C LEU A 160 7.15 9.45 8.56
N ALA A 161 8.38 9.93 8.64
CA ALA A 161 9.25 9.71 9.80
C ALA A 161 8.64 10.29 11.09
N ARG A 162 8.09 11.50 11.04
CA ARG A 162 7.40 12.10 12.19
C ARG A 162 6.16 11.31 12.60
N PHE A 163 5.35 10.91 11.63
CA PHE A 163 4.15 10.10 11.89
C PHE A 163 4.52 8.77 12.53
N VAL A 164 5.38 7.98 11.89
CA VAL A 164 5.83 6.69 12.42
C VAL A 164 6.51 6.86 13.78
N GLY A 165 7.38 7.87 13.93
CA GLY A 165 8.06 8.19 15.20
C GLY A 165 7.11 8.56 16.33
N GLY A 166 5.99 9.22 16.04
CA GLY A 166 4.97 9.61 17.00
C GLY A 166 3.91 8.56 17.32
N LEU A 167 3.86 7.44 16.58
CA LEU A 167 2.91 6.37 16.85
C LEU A 167 3.18 5.70 18.20
N ALA A 168 2.11 5.47 18.96
CA ALA A 168 2.11 4.68 20.19
C ALA A 168 1.12 3.52 20.05
N PRO A 169 1.50 2.40 19.42
CA PRO A 169 0.59 1.30 19.09
C PRO A 169 -0.17 0.77 20.32
N ARG A 170 0.45 0.78 21.51
CA ARG A 170 -0.20 0.34 22.76
C ARG A 170 -1.40 1.19 23.19
N ALA A 171 -1.60 2.37 22.60
CA ALA A 171 -2.76 3.22 22.87
C ALA A 171 -3.98 2.85 22.02
N PHE A 172 -3.83 1.94 21.07
CA PHE A 172 -4.87 1.44 20.17
C PHE A 172 -5.40 0.10 20.63
N GLY A 173 -6.64 -0.22 20.25
CA GLY A 173 -7.33 -1.44 20.68
C GLY A 173 -6.95 -2.67 19.86
N GLN A 174 -6.53 -2.46 18.62
CA GLN A 174 -6.25 -3.53 17.68
C GLN A 174 -4.75 -3.69 17.41
N PRO A 175 -4.30 -4.89 17.03
CA PRO A 175 -2.91 -5.12 16.62
C PRO A 175 -2.50 -4.20 15.46
N MET A 176 -1.37 -3.52 15.63
CA MET A 176 -0.79 -2.65 14.62
C MET A 176 0.51 -3.25 14.11
N LEU A 177 0.62 -3.43 12.78
CA LEU A 177 1.79 -3.99 12.14
C LEU A 177 2.45 -2.94 11.23
N MET A 178 3.78 -2.99 11.14
CA MET A 178 4.53 -2.17 10.20
C MET A 178 4.70 -2.90 8.88
N ALA A 179 4.36 -2.24 7.76
CA ALA A 179 4.42 -2.78 6.41
C ALA A 179 5.34 -1.95 5.50
N GLY A 180 5.99 -2.65 4.59
CA GLY A 180 6.87 -2.06 3.56
C GLY A 180 8.28 -1.75 4.07
N GLN A 181 9.27 -2.28 3.36
CA GLN A 181 10.70 -2.06 3.58
C GLN A 181 11.19 -2.37 5.01
N VAL A 182 10.64 -3.41 5.64
CA VAL A 182 11.02 -3.76 7.01
C VAL A 182 12.32 -4.56 7.04
N LEU A 183 12.42 -5.57 6.18
CA LEU A 183 13.60 -6.41 5.97
C LEU A 183 13.94 -6.48 4.47
N GLU A 184 13.84 -5.36 3.76
CA GLU A 184 13.93 -5.28 2.29
C GLU A 184 15.26 -5.83 1.75
N HIS A 185 16.32 -5.78 2.55
CA HIS A 185 17.63 -6.33 2.18
C HIS A 185 17.55 -7.83 1.86
N LEU A 186 16.64 -8.56 2.50
CA LEU A 186 16.39 -9.99 2.24
C LEU A 186 15.83 -10.26 0.84
N THR A 187 15.36 -9.26 0.11
CA THR A 187 14.95 -9.40 -1.30
C THR A 187 16.10 -9.90 -2.18
N SER A 188 17.34 -9.51 -1.87
CA SER A 188 18.52 -9.80 -2.69
C SER A 188 19.72 -10.37 -1.92
N HIS A 189 19.69 -10.38 -0.59
CA HIS A 189 20.75 -10.84 0.29
C HIS A 189 20.23 -11.87 1.29
N PRO A 190 21.09 -12.76 1.81
CA PRO A 190 20.69 -13.81 2.75
C PRO A 190 20.41 -13.32 4.16
N GLU A 191 20.90 -12.14 4.52
CA GLU A 191 20.79 -11.58 5.87
C GLU A 191 20.25 -10.15 5.84
N PRO A 192 19.49 -9.72 6.86
CA PRO A 192 19.05 -8.33 6.99
C PRO A 192 20.21 -7.42 7.36
N THR A 193 20.07 -6.14 7.12
CA THR A 193 21.03 -5.14 7.60
C THR A 193 20.91 -4.93 9.11
N ARG A 194 21.99 -4.46 9.74
CA ARG A 194 21.95 -4.05 11.17
C ARG A 194 20.90 -2.99 11.45
N SER A 195 20.70 -2.05 10.52
CA SER A 195 19.69 -1.00 10.64
C SER A 195 18.28 -1.56 10.64
N GLU A 196 17.98 -2.55 9.82
CA GLU A 196 16.68 -3.22 9.79
C GLU A 196 16.41 -3.98 11.09
N VAL A 197 17.42 -4.70 11.63
CA VAL A 197 17.29 -5.41 12.91
C VAL A 197 17.07 -4.43 14.06
N CYS A 198 17.84 -3.35 14.14
CA CYS A 198 17.67 -2.32 15.17
C CYS A 198 16.28 -1.66 15.06
N HIS A 199 15.84 -1.33 13.84
CA HIS A 199 14.51 -0.75 13.62
C HIS A 199 13.39 -1.73 13.99
N LEU A 200 13.54 -3.02 13.69
CA LEU A 200 12.57 -4.05 14.10
C LEU A 200 12.44 -4.11 15.62
N HIS A 201 13.57 -4.11 16.33
CA HIS A 201 13.59 -4.05 17.80
C HIS A 201 12.84 -2.81 18.32
N ASP A 202 13.11 -1.62 17.75
CA ASP A 202 12.44 -0.38 18.15
C ASP A 202 10.92 -0.43 17.92
N LEU A 203 10.46 -1.03 16.82
CA LEU A 203 9.04 -1.24 16.55
C LEU A 203 8.39 -2.12 17.63
N LEU A 204 8.98 -3.26 17.95
CA LEU A 204 8.45 -4.17 18.96
C LEU A 204 8.45 -3.53 20.35
N ALA A 205 9.54 -2.85 20.74
CA ALA A 205 9.65 -2.13 22.02
C ALA A 205 8.55 -1.06 22.18
N ARG A 206 8.13 -0.44 21.08
CA ARG A 206 7.04 0.55 21.05
C ARG A 206 5.65 -0.08 21.05
N GLY A 207 5.54 -1.39 20.85
CA GLY A 207 4.29 -2.14 20.91
C GLY A 207 3.63 -2.45 19.57
N PHE A 208 4.37 -2.35 18.45
CA PHE A 208 3.90 -2.97 17.22
C PHE A 208 3.79 -4.48 17.41
N ALA A 209 2.69 -5.06 16.92
CA ALA A 209 2.41 -6.49 17.07
C ALA A 209 3.26 -7.36 16.13
N GLY A 210 3.92 -6.75 15.17
CA GLY A 210 4.75 -7.44 14.19
C GLY A 210 4.96 -6.62 12.92
N VAL A 211 5.32 -7.32 11.86
CA VAL A 211 5.64 -6.74 10.56
C VAL A 211 4.93 -7.47 9.42
N VAL A 212 4.80 -6.78 8.29
CA VAL A 212 4.28 -7.35 7.05
C VAL A 212 5.40 -7.31 6.02
N LEU A 213 5.84 -8.48 5.58
CA LEU A 213 6.82 -8.61 4.50
C LEU A 213 6.15 -8.31 3.16
N SER A 214 6.90 -7.78 2.21
CA SER A 214 6.43 -7.41 0.88
C SER A 214 7.32 -7.98 -0.24
N ASP A 215 8.25 -7.19 -0.77
CA ASP A 215 9.15 -7.60 -1.85
C ASP A 215 10.02 -8.81 -1.45
N GLU A 216 10.35 -8.96 -0.18
CA GLU A 216 11.12 -10.07 0.37
C GLU A 216 10.47 -11.43 0.07
N THR A 217 9.13 -11.46 0.07
CA THR A 217 8.36 -12.69 -0.17
C THR A 217 7.71 -12.73 -1.56
N ALA A 218 7.47 -11.56 -2.18
CA ALA A 218 6.78 -11.47 -3.48
C ALA A 218 7.73 -11.68 -4.67
N ILE A 219 8.94 -11.14 -4.60
CA ILE A 219 9.93 -11.16 -5.69
C ILE A 219 11.35 -11.49 -5.19
N GLY A 220 11.52 -11.72 -3.89
CA GLY A 220 12.80 -12.05 -3.27
C GLY A 220 13.39 -13.35 -3.76
N ARG A 221 14.70 -13.49 -3.64
CA ARG A 221 15.44 -14.69 -4.07
C ARG A 221 15.11 -15.93 -3.24
N ASP A 222 14.83 -15.73 -1.94
CA ASP A 222 14.50 -16.78 -0.99
C ASP A 222 13.34 -16.34 -0.09
N PRO A 223 12.09 -16.45 -0.56
CA PRO A 223 10.92 -16.07 0.23
C PRO A 223 10.77 -16.89 1.52
N VAL A 224 11.15 -18.16 1.51
CA VAL A 224 11.07 -19.03 2.70
C VAL A 224 12.10 -18.62 3.73
N GLY A 225 13.34 -18.37 3.31
CA GLY A 225 14.41 -17.84 4.17
C GLY A 225 14.04 -16.48 4.76
N ALA A 226 13.44 -15.57 3.97
CA ALA A 226 12.99 -14.28 4.46
C ALA A 226 11.94 -14.40 5.57
N VAL A 227 10.93 -15.27 5.42
CA VAL A 227 9.93 -15.54 6.47
C VAL A 227 10.59 -16.16 7.71
N SER A 228 11.50 -17.12 7.52
CA SER A 228 12.22 -17.77 8.62
C SER A 228 13.08 -16.80 9.41
N ALA A 229 13.82 -15.92 8.73
CA ALA A 229 14.62 -14.87 9.34
C ALA A 229 13.75 -13.87 10.11
N ALA A 230 12.65 -13.39 9.52
CA ALA A 230 11.71 -12.51 10.18
C ALA A 230 11.15 -13.15 11.45
N ARG A 231 10.72 -14.41 11.38
CA ARG A 231 10.18 -15.16 12.52
C ARG A 231 11.21 -15.29 13.63
N SER A 232 12.44 -15.71 13.30
CA SER A 232 13.53 -15.87 14.27
C SER A 232 13.87 -14.56 14.99
N LEU A 233 13.87 -13.43 14.24
CA LEU A 233 14.09 -12.10 14.84
C LEU A 233 12.94 -11.70 15.76
N LEU A 234 11.68 -11.89 15.33
CA LEU A 234 10.51 -11.58 16.17
C LEU A 234 10.53 -12.39 17.47
N ASP A 235 10.83 -13.68 17.41
CA ASP A 235 10.90 -14.56 18.58
C ASP A 235 12.06 -14.17 19.51
N SER A 236 13.16 -13.67 18.96
CA SER A 236 14.35 -13.27 19.75
C SER A 236 14.25 -11.88 20.37
N LEU A 237 13.50 -10.97 19.75
CA LEU A 237 13.42 -9.55 20.13
C LEU A 237 12.11 -9.22 20.87
N GLY A 238 11.08 -10.05 20.74
CA GLY A 238 9.73 -9.82 21.27
C GLY A 238 9.49 -10.45 22.66
N GLY A 239 10.54 -11.00 23.32
CA GLY A 239 10.48 -11.63 24.65
C GLY A 239 10.29 -10.66 25.80
#